data_d8437af8c0ea44dd4f390223a35e4613
#
_entry.id   d8437af8c0ea44dd4f390223a35e4613
#
_cell.length_a   1.000
_cell.length_b   1.000
_cell.length_c   1.000
_cell.angle_alpha   90.00
_cell.angle_beta   90.00
_cell.angle_gamma   90.00
#
_symmetry.space_group_name_H-M   'P 1'
#
loop_
_entity.id
_entity.type
_entity.pdbx_description
1 polymer ?
#
loop_
_entity_poly.entity_id
_entity_poly.type
_entity_poly.pdbx_seq_one_letter_code
_entity_poly.pdbx_strand_id
1 'polypeptide(L)'
;MKRTFQLLLCGALALPLYVHGQSLGLSKEDLTTFSAQWKGERFPDGRPKVSDDLLNRMKDISLEEAWSVLRGEGYHNQFAGDWQIIHPGQVMVGRALTVQYMPKRPDVETKITEKGKKDGRIGGMNAWPIDMLTPGDLYVADAFGKLEWGTLIGDNLGNSIYAKSKNGVVFDGSVRDLEGLSEIEGFNAFVRGFHPSYIQEMMVTGINVPIRIGPAVVMPGDVVLAKKGGVLFVPAHLVEKVVQTGEIVALRDDFGHQRLKEGKYTPGQIDTRWTKEIEDDFTKWLDQNPTKLRMSRAEVDRLLKTRTW
;
A
#
# COMPACT_ATOMS: atom_id res chain seq x y z
N MET A 1 -17.72 76.92 26.06
CA MET A 1 -17.56 75.49 26.34
C MET A 1 -17.78 74.72 25.01
N LYS A 2 -16.66 74.33 24.39
CA LYS A 2 -16.73 73.50 23.16
C LYS A 2 -16.49 72.04 23.55
N ARG A 3 -17.48 71.14 23.34
CA ARG A 3 -17.33 69.70 23.54
C ARG A 3 -16.85 69.08 22.25
N THR A 4 -15.65 68.49 22.27
CA THR A 4 -15.06 67.71 21.18
C THR A 4 -15.57 66.30 21.31
N PHE A 5 -16.27 65.78 20.28
CA PHE A 5 -16.67 64.38 20.17
C PHE A 5 -15.54 63.59 19.47
N GLN A 6 -14.90 62.69 20.21
CA GLN A 6 -13.96 61.73 19.62
C GLN A 6 -14.75 60.52 19.10
N LEU A 7 -14.75 60.29 17.79
CA LEU A 7 -15.21 59.04 17.17
C LEU A 7 -14.10 58.00 17.30
N LEU A 8 -14.36 56.97 18.07
CA LEU A 8 -13.56 55.73 18.02
C LEU A 8 -13.96 54.92 16.78
N LEU A 9 -13.05 54.81 15.83
CA LEU A 9 -13.18 53.92 14.65
C LEU A 9 -12.69 52.53 15.06
N CYS A 10 -13.62 51.59 15.37
CA CYS A 10 -13.30 50.18 15.52
C CYS A 10 -13.03 49.58 14.14
N GLY A 11 -11.77 49.45 13.75
CA GLY A 11 -11.37 48.67 12.60
C GLY A 11 -11.54 47.17 12.85
N ALA A 12 -12.58 46.57 12.29
CA ALA A 12 -12.71 45.14 12.26
C ALA A 12 -11.67 44.54 11.28
N LEU A 13 -10.62 43.92 11.80
CA LEU A 13 -9.73 43.06 11.01
C LEU A 13 -10.54 41.85 10.49
N ALA A 14 -10.94 41.91 9.22
CA ALA A 14 -11.44 40.76 8.51
C ALA A 14 -10.27 39.78 8.23
N LEU A 15 -10.10 38.77 9.08
CA LEU A 15 -9.22 37.65 8.79
C LEU A 15 -9.79 36.93 7.53
N PRO A 16 -8.97 36.64 6.52
CA PRO A 16 -9.44 35.85 5.39
C PRO A 16 -9.84 34.46 5.88
N LEU A 17 -11.13 34.16 5.82
CA LEU A 17 -11.63 32.79 5.94
C LEU A 17 -11.12 32.04 4.73
N TYR A 18 -10.04 31.28 4.90
CA TYR A 18 -9.65 30.25 3.93
C TYR A 18 -10.76 29.18 3.89
N VAL A 19 -11.71 29.36 3.00
CA VAL A 19 -12.64 28.29 2.64
C VAL A 19 -11.81 27.23 1.92
N HIS A 20 -11.41 26.20 2.64
CA HIS A 20 -10.86 25.00 2.03
C HIS A 20 -11.98 24.39 1.22
N GLY A 21 -11.95 24.58 -0.09
CA GLY A 21 -12.85 23.86 -0.99
C GLY A 21 -12.67 22.36 -0.72
N GLN A 22 -13.79 21.62 -0.56
CA GLN A 22 -13.75 20.17 -0.35
C GLN A 22 -12.88 19.53 -1.43
N SER A 23 -11.78 18.87 -1.02
CA SER A 23 -10.93 18.11 -1.94
C SER A 23 -11.68 16.86 -2.42
N LEU A 24 -11.25 16.26 -3.53
CA LEU A 24 -11.74 14.92 -3.95
C LEU A 24 -11.21 13.79 -3.04
N GLY A 25 -10.60 14.12 -1.92
CA GLY A 25 -10.02 13.18 -0.96
C GLY A 25 -10.34 13.57 0.47
N LEU A 26 -9.94 12.71 1.38
CA LEU A 26 -9.98 12.99 2.82
C LEU A 26 -9.05 14.17 3.15
N SER A 27 -9.44 14.93 4.15
CA SER A 27 -8.57 15.96 4.72
C SER A 27 -7.36 15.31 5.42
N LYS A 28 -6.29 16.10 5.62
CA LYS A 28 -5.15 15.64 6.42
C LYS A 28 -5.56 15.19 7.83
N GLU A 29 -6.53 15.87 8.42
CA GLU A 29 -7.08 15.55 9.73
C GLU A 29 -7.80 14.21 9.73
N ASP A 30 -8.66 13.96 8.72
CA ASP A 30 -9.37 12.68 8.57
C ASP A 30 -8.37 11.52 8.35
N LEU A 31 -7.40 11.69 7.46
CA LEU A 31 -6.35 10.69 7.22
C LEU A 31 -5.56 10.37 8.49
N THR A 32 -5.25 11.40 9.30
CA THR A 32 -4.56 11.21 10.57
C THR A 32 -5.43 10.48 11.58
N THR A 33 -6.73 10.80 11.62
CA THR A 33 -7.71 10.17 12.51
C THR A 33 -7.91 8.69 12.16
N PHE A 34 -8.12 8.36 10.88
CA PHE A 34 -8.34 6.98 10.46
C PHE A 34 -7.07 6.11 10.55
N SER A 35 -5.90 6.71 10.53
CA SER A 35 -4.62 6.02 10.73
C SER A 35 -3.95 6.36 12.07
N ALA A 36 -4.74 6.61 13.12
CA ALA A 36 -4.24 7.08 14.42
C ALA A 36 -3.30 6.11 15.14
N GLN A 37 -3.32 4.82 14.81
CA GLN A 37 -2.40 3.82 15.34
C GLN A 37 -0.97 3.97 14.77
N TRP A 38 -0.81 4.60 13.60
CA TRP A 38 0.50 4.93 13.05
C TRP A 38 1.14 6.11 13.82
N LYS A 39 2.30 5.87 14.43
CA LYS A 39 3.04 6.86 15.24
C LYS A 39 4.28 7.41 14.53
N GLY A 40 4.58 6.89 13.33
CA GLY A 40 5.74 7.30 12.55
C GLY A 40 5.53 8.57 11.73
N GLU A 41 6.48 8.82 10.82
CA GLU A 41 6.46 9.95 9.90
C GLU A 41 5.23 9.91 8.98
N ARG A 42 4.75 11.09 8.57
CA ARG A 42 3.63 11.24 7.62
C ARG A 42 4.02 12.12 6.44
N PHE A 43 3.40 11.84 5.30
CA PHE A 43 3.43 12.76 4.17
C PHE A 43 2.70 14.07 4.49
N PRO A 44 2.95 15.16 3.73
CA PRO A 44 2.25 16.43 3.91
C PRO A 44 0.72 16.33 3.85
N ASP A 45 0.20 15.37 3.07
CA ASP A 45 -1.23 15.09 2.94
C ASP A 45 -1.84 14.32 4.13
N GLY A 46 -1.02 13.81 5.05
CA GLY A 46 -1.43 13.09 6.25
C GLY A 46 -1.32 11.56 6.16
N ARG A 47 -1.04 11.00 4.97
CA ARG A 47 -0.82 9.56 4.81
C ARG A 47 0.37 9.08 5.66
N PRO A 48 0.30 7.89 6.26
CA PRO A 48 1.47 7.23 6.86
C PRO A 48 2.63 7.11 5.85
N LYS A 49 3.84 7.41 6.32
CA LYS A 49 5.08 7.25 5.54
C LYS A 49 5.93 6.13 6.14
N VAL A 50 5.57 4.90 5.82
CA VAL A 50 6.40 3.73 6.16
C VAL A 50 7.76 3.89 5.48
N SER A 51 8.85 3.58 6.18
CA SER A 51 10.21 3.77 5.67
C SER A 51 10.52 2.87 4.48
N ASP A 52 11.41 3.33 3.60
CA ASP A 52 11.85 2.54 2.44
C ASP A 52 12.63 1.29 2.87
N ASP A 53 13.28 1.29 4.03
CA ASP A 53 13.90 0.10 4.62
C ASP A 53 12.86 -0.99 4.88
N LEU A 54 11.76 -0.67 5.56
CA LEU A 54 10.68 -1.62 5.80
C LEU A 54 10.02 -2.12 4.51
N LEU A 55 9.84 -1.23 3.50
CA LEU A 55 9.34 -1.64 2.20
C LEU A 55 10.27 -2.63 1.50
N ASN A 56 11.58 -2.41 1.57
CA ASN A 56 12.56 -3.32 0.97
C ASN A 56 12.60 -4.68 1.67
N ARG A 57 12.59 -4.70 3.00
CA ARG A 57 12.55 -5.93 3.79
C ARG A 57 11.26 -6.71 3.59
N MET A 58 10.12 -6.02 3.42
CA MET A 58 8.83 -6.64 3.15
C MET A 58 8.82 -7.48 1.86
N LYS A 59 9.67 -7.18 0.87
CA LYS A 59 9.75 -7.95 -0.38
C LYS A 59 10.10 -9.42 -0.16
N ASP A 60 10.84 -9.72 0.90
CA ASP A 60 11.28 -11.07 1.23
C ASP A 60 10.24 -11.85 2.05
N ILE A 61 9.24 -11.19 2.62
CA ILE A 61 8.20 -11.83 3.44
C ILE A 61 7.19 -12.57 2.56
N SER A 62 6.80 -13.78 2.92
CA SER A 62 5.77 -14.53 2.21
C SER A 62 4.37 -13.93 2.43
N LEU A 63 3.44 -14.22 1.51
CA LEU A 63 2.04 -13.80 1.68
C LEU A 63 1.41 -14.51 2.89
N GLU A 64 1.75 -15.77 3.10
CA GLU A 64 1.22 -16.63 4.16
C GLU A 64 1.62 -16.10 5.54
N GLU A 65 2.88 -15.72 5.73
CA GLU A 65 3.37 -15.14 6.98
C GLU A 65 2.74 -13.79 7.27
N ALA A 66 2.73 -12.89 6.29
CA ALA A 66 2.10 -11.60 6.42
C ALA A 66 0.60 -11.73 6.73
N TRP A 67 -0.10 -12.63 6.03
CA TRP A 67 -1.51 -12.92 6.27
C TRP A 67 -1.77 -13.48 7.67
N SER A 68 -0.91 -14.39 8.14
CA SER A 68 -1.03 -14.99 9.48
C SER A 68 -0.93 -13.91 10.58
N VAL A 69 0.03 -13.00 10.46
CA VAL A 69 0.17 -11.88 11.40
C VAL A 69 -1.08 -11.01 11.39
N LEU A 70 -1.58 -10.64 10.20
CA LEU A 70 -2.77 -9.80 10.07
C LEU A 70 -4.00 -10.46 10.69
N ARG A 71 -4.21 -11.76 10.49
CA ARG A 71 -5.30 -12.50 11.12
C ARG A 71 -5.19 -12.53 12.64
N GLY A 72 -3.97 -12.73 13.17
CA GLY A 72 -3.71 -12.70 14.61
C GLY A 72 -4.00 -11.34 15.25
N GLU A 73 -3.90 -10.26 14.48
CA GLU A 73 -4.23 -8.89 14.87
C GLU A 73 -5.72 -8.52 14.61
N GLY A 74 -6.55 -9.47 14.15
CA GLY A 74 -7.97 -9.25 13.88
C GLY A 74 -8.29 -8.71 12.47
N TYR A 75 -7.31 -8.61 11.57
CA TYR A 75 -7.49 -8.16 10.19
C TYR A 75 -7.76 -9.35 9.27
N HIS A 76 -9.02 -9.76 9.13
CA HIS A 76 -9.40 -10.98 8.41
C HIS A 76 -9.55 -10.81 6.90
N ASN A 77 -9.74 -9.58 6.40
CA ASN A 77 -10.08 -9.29 5.02
C ASN A 77 -9.04 -8.35 4.38
N GLN A 78 -7.78 -8.78 4.33
CA GLN A 78 -6.69 -7.95 3.77
C GLN A 78 -6.02 -8.57 2.55
N PHE A 79 -6.51 -9.72 2.07
CA PHE A 79 -6.01 -10.41 0.90
C PHE A 79 -6.98 -10.34 -0.27
N ALA A 80 -6.44 -10.12 -1.47
CA ALA A 80 -7.17 -10.24 -2.74
C ALA A 80 -6.39 -11.12 -3.72
N GLY A 81 -7.06 -12.12 -4.29
CA GLY A 81 -6.54 -13.02 -5.31
C GLY A 81 -7.06 -12.71 -6.71
N ASP A 82 -6.88 -13.68 -7.62
CA ASP A 82 -7.44 -13.70 -8.98
C ASP A 82 -6.97 -12.53 -9.87
N TRP A 83 -5.65 -12.31 -9.89
CA TRP A 83 -5.03 -11.26 -10.67
C TRP A 83 -4.47 -11.75 -12.01
N GLN A 84 -4.63 -10.95 -13.06
CA GLN A 84 -3.76 -10.96 -14.21
C GLN A 84 -2.56 -10.07 -13.91
N ILE A 85 -1.34 -10.59 -14.14
CA ILE A 85 -0.08 -9.94 -13.72
C ILE A 85 0.82 -9.84 -14.95
N ILE A 86 1.35 -8.64 -15.21
CA ILE A 86 2.25 -8.44 -16.35
C ILE A 86 3.55 -9.23 -16.15
N HIS A 87 4.17 -9.11 -14.98
CA HIS A 87 5.41 -9.81 -14.62
C HIS A 87 5.23 -10.67 -13.35
N PRO A 88 4.72 -11.92 -13.47
CA PRO A 88 4.39 -12.74 -12.30
C PRO A 88 5.57 -13.08 -11.38
N GLY A 89 6.81 -13.01 -11.89
CA GLY A 89 8.03 -13.23 -11.10
C GLY A 89 8.51 -12.00 -10.33
N GLN A 90 7.95 -10.83 -10.57
CA GLN A 90 8.37 -9.57 -9.94
C GLN A 90 7.48 -9.24 -8.74
N VAL A 91 8.11 -9.12 -7.57
CA VAL A 91 7.45 -8.67 -6.34
C VAL A 91 7.28 -7.16 -6.38
N MET A 92 6.10 -6.67 -6.03
CA MET A 92 5.86 -5.25 -5.78
C MET A 92 5.55 -4.99 -4.30
N VAL A 93 6.21 -3.99 -3.74
CA VAL A 93 5.92 -3.46 -2.41
C VAL A 93 5.90 -1.94 -2.48
N GLY A 94 4.91 -1.32 -1.89
CA GLY A 94 4.82 0.14 -1.85
C GLY A 94 3.68 0.65 -0.97
N ARG A 95 3.67 1.96 -0.73
CA ARG A 95 2.62 2.64 0.03
C ARG A 95 1.43 2.92 -0.89
N ALA A 96 0.23 2.58 -0.48
CA ALA A 96 -0.97 2.78 -1.29
C ALA A 96 -1.31 4.28 -1.44
N LEU A 97 -1.28 4.76 -2.69
CA LEU A 97 -2.05 5.93 -3.09
C LEU A 97 -3.38 5.39 -3.62
N THR A 98 -4.44 5.56 -2.85
CA THR A 98 -5.74 4.95 -3.13
C THR A 98 -6.64 5.83 -3.97
N VAL A 99 -7.37 5.23 -4.92
CA VAL A 99 -8.30 5.94 -5.79
C VAL A 99 -9.59 5.15 -5.94
N GLN A 100 -10.71 5.85 -5.75
CA GLN A 100 -12.05 5.32 -5.96
C GLN A 100 -12.58 5.78 -7.31
N TYR A 101 -12.97 4.82 -8.13
CA TYR A 101 -13.75 5.06 -9.34
C TYR A 101 -15.19 4.58 -9.17
N MET A 102 -16.10 5.23 -9.86
CA MET A 102 -17.52 4.87 -9.94
C MET A 102 -17.96 4.85 -11.40
N PRO A 103 -19.05 4.13 -11.74
CA PRO A 103 -19.68 4.26 -13.04
C PRO A 103 -19.99 5.70 -13.36
N LYS A 104 -19.76 6.08 -14.62
CA LYS A 104 -19.96 7.44 -15.10
C LYS A 104 -21.40 7.89 -14.90
N ARG A 105 -21.56 9.04 -14.30
CA ARG A 105 -22.81 9.74 -14.13
C ARG A 105 -22.62 11.18 -14.59
N PRO A 106 -23.18 11.59 -15.76
CA PRO A 106 -22.80 12.84 -16.45
C PRO A 106 -22.98 14.11 -15.63
N ASP A 107 -24.03 14.18 -14.81
CA ASP A 107 -24.29 15.32 -13.92
C ASP A 107 -23.22 15.46 -12.82
N VAL A 108 -22.75 14.34 -12.26
CA VAL A 108 -21.68 14.30 -11.25
C VAL A 108 -20.32 14.50 -11.89
N GLU A 109 -20.02 13.79 -12.98
CA GLU A 109 -18.75 13.90 -13.72
C GLU A 109 -18.44 15.33 -14.11
N THR A 110 -19.46 16.05 -14.62
CA THR A 110 -19.31 17.47 -14.98
C THR A 110 -18.82 18.29 -13.79
N LYS A 111 -19.39 18.09 -12.61
CA LYS A 111 -19.01 18.83 -11.40
C LYS A 111 -17.61 18.44 -10.91
N ILE A 112 -17.25 17.17 -10.97
CA ILE A 112 -15.89 16.71 -10.65
C ILE A 112 -14.87 17.33 -11.60
N THR A 113 -15.19 17.37 -12.92
CA THR A 113 -14.31 17.97 -13.92
C THR A 113 -14.13 19.47 -13.71
N GLU A 114 -15.22 20.19 -13.46
CA GLU A 114 -15.19 21.63 -13.15
C GLU A 114 -14.31 21.90 -11.91
N LYS A 115 -14.52 21.09 -10.86
CA LYS A 115 -13.72 21.18 -9.63
C LYS A 115 -12.24 20.87 -9.89
N GLY A 116 -11.92 19.80 -10.62
CA GLY A 116 -10.55 19.45 -10.95
C GLY A 116 -9.82 20.58 -11.70
N LYS A 117 -10.49 21.19 -12.69
CA LYS A 117 -9.97 22.37 -13.40
C LYS A 117 -9.72 23.55 -12.46
N LYS A 118 -10.65 23.83 -11.55
CA LYS A 118 -10.50 24.90 -10.54
C LYS A 118 -9.32 24.63 -9.60
N ASP A 119 -9.08 23.36 -9.27
CA ASP A 119 -7.96 22.92 -8.43
C ASP A 119 -6.62 22.82 -9.23
N GLY A 120 -6.60 23.25 -10.51
CA GLY A 120 -5.42 23.26 -11.38
C GLY A 120 -5.03 21.88 -11.94
N ARG A 121 -5.90 20.88 -11.87
CA ARG A 121 -5.64 19.54 -12.42
C ARG A 121 -5.70 19.55 -13.95
N ILE A 122 -4.79 18.83 -14.59
CA ILE A 122 -4.63 18.79 -16.05
C ILE A 122 -4.99 17.39 -16.57
N GLY A 123 -5.55 17.33 -17.77
CA GLY A 123 -5.86 16.07 -18.45
C GLY A 123 -7.09 15.35 -17.92
N GLY A 124 -7.18 14.06 -18.23
CA GLY A 124 -8.26 13.18 -17.79
C GLY A 124 -8.15 12.85 -16.31
N MET A 125 -9.29 12.51 -15.69
CA MET A 125 -9.37 12.21 -14.26
C MET A 125 -8.42 11.08 -13.83
N ASN A 126 -8.14 10.11 -14.71
CA ASN A 126 -7.21 9.01 -14.44
C ASN A 126 -5.74 9.44 -14.37
N ALA A 127 -5.38 10.61 -14.90
CA ALA A 127 -4.03 11.17 -14.76
C ALA A 127 -3.83 11.90 -13.42
N TRP A 128 -4.89 12.41 -12.80
CA TRP A 128 -4.78 13.22 -11.59
C TRP A 128 -4.11 12.52 -10.39
N PRO A 129 -4.39 11.24 -10.09
CA PRO A 129 -3.68 10.54 -9.03
C PRO A 129 -2.19 10.35 -9.34
N ILE A 130 -1.83 10.22 -10.62
CA ILE A 130 -0.44 10.01 -11.04
C ILE A 130 0.43 11.21 -10.65
N ASP A 131 -0.12 12.41 -10.72
CA ASP A 131 0.59 13.63 -10.30
C ASP A 131 0.92 13.69 -8.81
N MET A 132 0.22 12.91 -8.00
CA MET A 132 0.40 12.84 -6.55
C MET A 132 1.35 11.73 -6.09
N LEU A 133 1.80 10.85 -7.01
CA LEU A 133 2.73 9.77 -6.70
C LEU A 133 4.10 10.30 -6.29
N THR A 134 4.69 9.65 -5.31
CA THR A 134 6.07 9.86 -4.86
C THR A 134 6.84 8.53 -4.87
N PRO A 135 8.19 8.55 -4.84
CA PRO A 135 8.98 7.32 -4.82
C PRO A 135 8.54 6.36 -3.71
N GLY A 136 8.35 5.09 -4.06
CA GLY A 136 7.86 4.04 -3.15
C GLY A 136 6.34 3.98 -2.99
N ASP A 137 5.56 4.84 -3.66
CA ASP A 137 4.12 4.69 -3.73
C ASP A 137 3.71 3.58 -4.72
N LEU A 138 2.54 3.02 -4.52
CA LEU A 138 1.81 2.14 -5.44
C LEU A 138 0.44 2.77 -5.75
N TYR A 139 0.10 2.90 -7.03
CA TYR A 139 -1.23 3.37 -7.40
C TYR A 139 -2.23 2.23 -7.27
N VAL A 140 -3.13 2.32 -6.29
CA VAL A 140 -4.16 1.32 -6.00
C VAL A 140 -5.52 1.88 -6.32
N ALA A 141 -6.27 1.24 -7.20
CA ALA A 141 -7.58 1.74 -7.61
C ALA A 141 -8.68 0.68 -7.49
N ASP A 142 -9.77 1.07 -6.81
CA ASP A 142 -11.06 0.40 -6.93
C ASP A 142 -11.78 0.94 -8.17
N ALA A 143 -11.84 0.12 -9.21
CA ALA A 143 -12.56 0.38 -10.44
C ALA A 143 -13.71 -0.61 -10.64
N PHE A 144 -14.27 -1.10 -9.56
CA PHE A 144 -15.44 -2.02 -9.49
C PHE A 144 -15.40 -3.18 -10.51
N GLY A 145 -14.20 -3.68 -10.83
CA GLY A 145 -14.00 -4.78 -11.79
C GLY A 145 -14.27 -4.41 -13.26
N LYS A 146 -14.42 -3.14 -13.59
CA LYS A 146 -14.72 -2.67 -14.95
C LYS A 146 -13.58 -3.00 -15.91
N LEU A 147 -13.88 -3.70 -17.01
CA LEU A 147 -12.91 -4.05 -18.05
C LEU A 147 -13.07 -3.14 -19.28
N GLU A 148 -14.11 -3.35 -20.06
CA GLU A 148 -14.39 -2.58 -21.27
C GLU A 148 -14.81 -1.16 -20.93
N TRP A 149 -14.31 -0.15 -21.68
CA TRP A 149 -14.52 1.29 -21.47
C TRP A 149 -14.11 1.80 -20.08
N GLY A 150 -13.29 0.99 -19.38
CA GLY A 150 -12.82 1.25 -18.03
C GLY A 150 -11.31 1.10 -17.86
N THR A 151 -10.53 1.00 -18.95
CA THR A 151 -9.08 0.84 -18.84
C THR A 151 -8.44 2.12 -18.30
N LEU A 152 -7.85 1.99 -17.10
CA LEU A 152 -7.37 3.15 -16.33
C LEU A 152 -6.13 3.80 -16.95
N ILE A 153 -5.23 2.97 -17.49
CA ILE A 153 -3.96 3.42 -18.08
C ILE A 153 -3.62 2.62 -19.34
N GLY A 154 -2.77 3.20 -20.16
CA GLY A 154 -1.95 2.56 -21.17
C GLY A 154 -0.48 2.83 -20.89
N ASP A 155 0.39 2.57 -21.85
CA ASP A 155 1.85 2.65 -21.73
C ASP A 155 2.38 4.06 -21.38
N ASN A 156 1.82 5.11 -21.95
CA ASN A 156 2.20 6.49 -21.64
C ASN A 156 2.02 6.82 -20.14
N LEU A 157 0.86 6.47 -19.59
CA LEU A 157 0.60 6.69 -18.17
C LEU A 157 1.37 5.70 -17.29
N GLY A 158 1.61 4.46 -17.76
CA GLY A 158 2.49 3.48 -17.11
C GLY A 158 3.91 4.02 -16.95
N ASN A 159 4.49 4.60 -18.01
CA ASN A 159 5.79 5.26 -17.96
C ASN A 159 5.82 6.42 -16.95
N SER A 160 4.77 7.23 -16.91
CA SER A 160 4.66 8.35 -15.95
C SER A 160 4.58 7.84 -14.50
N ILE A 161 3.80 6.79 -14.24
CA ILE A 161 3.69 6.15 -12.93
C ILE A 161 5.06 5.65 -12.49
N TYR A 162 5.75 4.88 -13.33
CA TYR A 162 7.06 4.35 -12.99
C TYR A 162 8.12 5.45 -12.79
N ALA A 163 8.09 6.48 -13.62
CA ALA A 163 9.01 7.61 -13.48
C ALA A 163 8.90 8.29 -12.11
N LYS A 164 7.67 8.44 -11.58
CA LYS A 164 7.38 9.10 -10.30
C LYS A 164 7.54 8.17 -9.10
N SER A 165 6.97 6.98 -9.15
CA SER A 165 6.87 6.08 -8.00
C SER A 165 7.99 5.04 -7.92
N LYS A 166 8.66 4.73 -9.04
CA LYS A 166 9.55 3.57 -9.22
C LYS A 166 8.84 2.25 -8.91
N ASN A 167 7.55 2.21 -9.18
CA ASN A 167 6.67 1.08 -8.87
C ASN A 167 5.57 0.96 -9.93
N GLY A 168 4.61 0.07 -9.70
CA GLY A 168 3.52 -0.20 -10.61
C GLY A 168 2.14 0.09 -10.03
N VAL A 169 1.16 -0.76 -10.40
CA VAL A 169 -0.25 -0.55 -10.06
C VAL A 169 -0.94 -1.82 -9.56
N VAL A 170 -1.96 -1.62 -8.71
CA VAL A 170 -2.94 -2.66 -8.34
C VAL A 170 -4.33 -2.11 -8.61
N PHE A 171 -5.00 -2.60 -9.65
CA PHE A 171 -6.31 -2.11 -10.07
C PHE A 171 -7.38 -3.19 -10.01
N ASP A 172 -8.40 -2.99 -9.24
CA ASP A 172 -9.64 -3.78 -9.36
C ASP A 172 -10.40 -3.32 -10.61
N GLY A 173 -9.76 -3.49 -11.76
CA GLY A 173 -10.15 -3.00 -13.07
C GLY A 173 -9.17 -3.44 -14.16
N SER A 174 -9.10 -2.70 -15.26
CA SER A 174 -8.30 -3.07 -16.44
C SER A 174 -7.29 -2.01 -16.87
N VAL A 175 -6.35 -2.46 -17.69
CA VAL A 175 -5.39 -1.62 -18.41
C VAL A 175 -5.37 -1.99 -19.91
N ARG A 176 -4.78 -1.15 -20.74
CA ARG A 176 -4.54 -1.40 -22.17
C ARG A 176 -3.05 -1.32 -22.49
N ASP A 177 -2.70 -1.49 -23.76
CA ASP A 177 -1.33 -1.37 -24.28
C ASP A 177 -0.36 -2.33 -23.53
N LEU A 178 -0.78 -3.62 -23.42
CA LEU A 178 -0.07 -4.64 -22.65
C LEU A 178 1.40 -4.78 -23.06
N GLU A 179 1.69 -4.79 -24.35
CA GLU A 179 3.03 -4.87 -24.90
C GLU A 179 3.89 -3.72 -24.38
N GLY A 180 3.43 -2.48 -24.57
CA GLY A 180 4.15 -1.27 -24.13
C GLY A 180 4.30 -1.19 -22.61
N LEU A 181 3.29 -1.61 -21.83
CA LEU A 181 3.41 -1.70 -20.38
C LEU A 181 4.45 -2.74 -19.94
N SER A 182 4.55 -3.86 -20.66
CA SER A 182 5.50 -4.94 -20.34
C SER A 182 6.96 -4.56 -20.65
N GLU A 183 7.20 -3.58 -21.51
CA GLU A 183 8.52 -3.07 -21.84
C GLU A 183 9.07 -2.06 -20.82
N ILE A 184 8.23 -1.57 -19.89
CA ILE A 184 8.67 -0.63 -18.85
C ILE A 184 9.44 -1.39 -17.78
N GLU A 185 10.77 -1.30 -17.82
CA GLU A 185 11.65 -2.00 -16.87
C GLU A 185 11.32 -1.61 -15.40
N GLY A 186 11.04 -2.61 -14.57
CA GLY A 186 10.69 -2.43 -13.16
C GLY A 186 9.23 -2.09 -12.88
N PHE A 187 8.42 -1.79 -13.89
CA PHE A 187 6.98 -1.64 -13.74
C PHE A 187 6.29 -3.00 -13.66
N ASN A 188 5.24 -3.11 -12.87
CA ASN A 188 4.35 -4.27 -12.90
C ASN A 188 2.90 -3.83 -12.68
N ALA A 189 1.96 -4.63 -13.12
CA ALA A 189 0.54 -4.38 -12.91
C ALA A 189 -0.18 -5.64 -12.46
N PHE A 190 -0.96 -5.51 -11.41
CA PHE A 190 -1.94 -6.49 -10.93
C PHE A 190 -3.32 -5.95 -11.27
N VAL A 191 -4.02 -6.59 -12.21
CA VAL A 191 -5.27 -6.09 -12.78
C VAL A 191 -6.31 -7.20 -12.91
N ARG A 192 -7.57 -6.85 -13.17
CA ARG A 192 -8.62 -7.85 -13.46
C ARG A 192 -8.63 -8.26 -14.91
N GLY A 193 -8.05 -7.46 -15.80
CA GLY A 193 -7.96 -7.80 -17.22
C GLY A 193 -7.27 -6.76 -18.06
N PHE A 194 -7.13 -7.11 -19.34
CA PHE A 194 -6.61 -6.25 -20.40
C PHE A 194 -7.73 -6.01 -21.41
N HIS A 195 -7.90 -4.77 -21.89
CA HIS A 195 -8.89 -4.46 -22.91
C HIS A 195 -8.38 -3.28 -23.78
N PRO A 196 -8.59 -3.29 -25.12
CA PRO A 196 -8.08 -2.23 -25.99
C PRO A 196 -8.85 -0.92 -25.92
N SER A 197 -9.98 -0.84 -25.20
CA SER A 197 -10.73 0.39 -25.01
C SER A 197 -9.93 1.40 -24.16
N TYR A 198 -10.44 2.62 -24.07
CA TYR A 198 -9.93 3.64 -23.16
C TYR A 198 -10.96 3.94 -22.06
N ILE A 199 -10.56 4.73 -21.05
CA ILE A 199 -11.46 5.11 -19.97
C ILE A 199 -12.54 6.10 -20.52
N GLN A 200 -13.79 5.69 -20.44
CA GLN A 200 -14.93 6.48 -20.93
C GLN A 200 -16.16 6.40 -20.03
N GLU A 201 -16.38 5.25 -19.38
CA GLU A 201 -17.59 4.97 -18.61
C GLU A 201 -17.37 5.00 -17.09
N MET A 202 -16.32 5.67 -16.67
CA MET A 202 -15.97 5.80 -15.24
C MET A 202 -15.62 7.25 -14.90
N MET A 203 -15.76 7.60 -13.64
CA MET A 203 -15.35 8.87 -13.07
C MET A 203 -14.62 8.66 -11.73
N VAL A 204 -13.63 9.49 -11.43
CA VAL A 204 -12.97 9.52 -10.12
C VAL A 204 -13.91 10.15 -9.10
N THR A 205 -14.18 9.46 -8.00
CA THR A 205 -14.98 10.00 -6.89
C THR A 205 -14.18 10.26 -5.64
N GLY A 206 -12.96 9.71 -5.56
CA GLY A 206 -12.08 9.95 -4.42
C GLY A 206 -10.61 9.62 -4.73
N ILE A 207 -9.70 10.43 -4.19
CA ILE A 207 -8.25 10.19 -4.19
C ILE A 207 -7.78 10.29 -2.75
N ASN A 208 -6.94 9.36 -2.29
CA ASN A 208 -6.58 9.20 -0.88
C ASN A 208 -7.82 9.06 0.02
N VAL A 209 -8.70 8.15 -0.36
CA VAL A 209 -9.88 7.73 0.40
C VAL A 209 -9.79 6.23 0.69
N PRO A 210 -10.50 5.71 1.70
CA PRO A 210 -10.66 4.27 1.87
C PRO A 210 -11.31 3.66 0.63
N ILE A 211 -10.75 2.57 0.13
CA ILE A 211 -11.27 1.84 -1.03
C ILE A 211 -11.44 0.36 -0.71
N ARG A 212 -12.15 -0.36 -1.58
CA ARG A 212 -12.29 -1.80 -1.50
C ARG A 212 -11.62 -2.47 -2.69
N ILE A 213 -10.72 -3.42 -2.43
CA ILE A 213 -10.11 -4.28 -3.45
C ILE A 213 -10.53 -5.72 -3.17
N GLY A 214 -11.45 -6.25 -3.96
CA GLY A 214 -12.09 -7.53 -3.64
C GLY A 214 -12.73 -7.51 -2.24
N PRO A 215 -12.35 -8.39 -1.31
CA PRO A 215 -12.83 -8.36 0.08
C PRO A 215 -12.04 -7.39 0.99
N ALA A 216 -10.88 -6.88 0.53
CA ALA A 216 -9.99 -6.09 1.37
C ALA A 216 -10.39 -4.62 1.43
N VAL A 217 -10.24 -4.03 2.62
CA VAL A 217 -10.27 -2.57 2.82
C VAL A 217 -8.83 -2.06 2.74
N VAL A 218 -8.62 -1.04 1.91
CA VAL A 218 -7.30 -0.41 1.72
C VAL A 218 -7.38 1.05 2.13
N MET A 219 -6.55 1.41 3.09
CA MET A 219 -6.43 2.80 3.53
C MET A 219 -5.28 3.50 2.81
N PRO A 220 -5.37 4.82 2.58
CA PRO A 220 -4.23 5.59 2.09
C PRO A 220 -3.00 5.43 2.98
N GLY A 221 -1.87 4.99 2.40
CA GLY A 221 -0.63 4.76 3.12
C GLY A 221 -0.45 3.35 3.70
N ASP A 222 -1.43 2.44 3.53
CA ASP A 222 -1.21 1.01 3.78
C ASP A 222 -0.09 0.48 2.89
N VAL A 223 0.65 -0.51 3.37
CA VAL A 223 1.67 -1.16 2.56
C VAL A 223 1.07 -2.31 1.77
N VAL A 224 1.26 -2.26 0.47
CA VAL A 224 0.86 -3.31 -0.46
C VAL A 224 2.00 -4.30 -0.61
N LEU A 225 1.74 -5.57 -0.40
CA LEU A 225 2.62 -6.70 -0.73
C LEU A 225 1.97 -7.50 -1.85
N ALA A 226 2.48 -7.34 -3.08
CA ALA A 226 1.95 -7.99 -4.27
C ALA A 226 2.94 -9.01 -4.82
N LYS A 227 2.54 -10.26 -4.85
CA LYS A 227 3.31 -11.42 -5.33
C LYS A 227 2.46 -12.28 -6.25
N LYS A 228 3.06 -13.25 -6.93
CA LYS A 228 2.37 -14.17 -7.85
C LYS A 228 1.10 -14.79 -7.26
N GLY A 229 1.07 -15.07 -5.96
CA GLY A 229 -0.08 -15.68 -5.27
C GLY A 229 -1.22 -14.69 -4.98
N GLY A 230 -1.01 -13.38 -5.09
CA GLY A 230 -2.03 -12.37 -4.80
C GLY A 230 -1.47 -11.11 -4.18
N VAL A 231 -2.36 -10.31 -3.61
CA VAL A 231 -2.03 -9.01 -3.01
C VAL A 231 -2.54 -8.94 -1.57
N LEU A 232 -1.67 -8.56 -0.66
CA LEU A 232 -2.00 -8.21 0.73
C LEU A 232 -1.88 -6.71 0.94
N PHE A 233 -2.81 -6.16 1.72
CA PHE A 233 -2.83 -4.77 2.15
C PHE A 233 -2.56 -4.72 3.65
N VAL A 234 -1.40 -4.23 4.03
CA VAL A 234 -0.90 -4.25 5.40
C VAL A 234 -1.08 -2.86 6.02
N PRO A 235 -1.90 -2.72 7.08
CA PRO A 235 -2.03 -1.46 7.80
C PRO A 235 -0.66 -0.93 8.23
N ALA A 236 -0.39 0.35 8.00
CA ALA A 236 0.92 0.94 8.20
C ALA A 236 1.54 0.64 9.58
N HIS A 237 0.73 0.66 10.65
CA HIS A 237 1.18 0.40 12.02
C HIS A 237 1.56 -1.08 12.30
N LEU A 238 1.19 -2.02 11.42
CA LEU A 238 1.54 -3.44 11.54
C LEU A 238 2.73 -3.85 10.68
N VAL A 239 3.22 -2.97 9.80
CA VAL A 239 4.28 -3.31 8.83
C VAL A 239 5.54 -3.81 9.52
N GLU A 240 6.01 -3.11 10.56
CA GLU A 240 7.20 -3.52 11.29
C GLU A 240 7.01 -4.91 11.93
N LYS A 241 5.84 -5.15 12.54
CA LYS A 241 5.51 -6.45 13.15
C LYS A 241 5.47 -7.56 12.09
N VAL A 242 4.89 -7.31 10.93
CA VAL A 242 4.85 -8.27 9.80
C VAL A 242 6.27 -8.60 9.34
N VAL A 243 7.10 -7.58 9.10
CA VAL A 243 8.49 -7.77 8.65
C VAL A 243 9.29 -8.57 9.68
N GLN A 244 9.31 -8.13 10.94
CA GLN A 244 10.07 -8.81 12.00
C GLN A 244 9.61 -10.26 12.20
N THR A 245 8.28 -10.51 12.12
CA THR A 245 7.75 -11.88 12.24
C THR A 245 8.19 -12.75 11.09
N GLY A 246 8.01 -12.27 9.85
CA GLY A 246 8.36 -13.05 8.69
C GLY A 246 9.85 -13.33 8.59
N GLU A 247 10.72 -12.38 8.96
CA GLU A 247 12.16 -12.62 9.00
C GLU A 247 12.54 -13.72 9.99
N ILE A 248 11.88 -13.79 11.17
CA ILE A 248 12.12 -14.87 12.13
C ILE A 248 11.58 -16.20 11.61
N VAL A 249 10.39 -16.22 11.00
CA VAL A 249 9.83 -17.44 10.41
C VAL A 249 10.73 -17.96 9.31
N ALA A 250 11.22 -17.09 8.41
CA ALA A 250 12.16 -17.47 7.36
C ALA A 250 13.44 -18.12 7.90
N LEU A 251 13.99 -17.64 9.03
CA LEU A 251 15.14 -18.28 9.68
C LEU A 251 14.79 -19.67 10.23
N ARG A 252 13.59 -19.84 10.79
CA ARG A 252 13.11 -21.15 11.28
C ARG A 252 12.90 -22.13 10.12
N ASP A 253 12.37 -21.66 9.01
CA ASP A 253 12.17 -22.47 7.80
C ASP A 253 13.52 -22.91 7.20
N ASP A 254 14.47 -22.00 7.08
CA ASP A 254 15.83 -22.30 6.61
C ASP A 254 16.48 -23.39 7.48
N PHE A 255 16.39 -23.26 8.80
CA PHE A 255 16.87 -24.26 9.74
C PHE A 255 16.13 -25.59 9.57
N GLY A 256 14.81 -25.56 9.56
CA GLY A 256 13.97 -26.74 9.42
C GLY A 256 14.26 -27.50 8.12
N HIS A 257 14.32 -26.80 6.99
CA HIS A 257 14.64 -27.36 5.68
C HIS A 257 16.03 -28.01 5.69
N GLN A 258 17.03 -27.37 6.31
CA GLN A 258 18.36 -27.96 6.42
C GLN A 258 18.35 -29.23 7.26
N ARG A 259 17.72 -29.20 8.44
CA ARG A 259 17.66 -30.36 9.34
C ARG A 259 16.87 -31.55 8.77
N LEU A 260 15.81 -31.27 7.99
CA LEU A 260 15.07 -32.30 7.23
C LEU A 260 15.95 -32.94 6.17
N LYS A 261 16.72 -32.15 5.39
CA LYS A 261 17.66 -32.68 4.38
C LYS A 261 18.77 -33.54 5.00
N GLU A 262 19.24 -33.17 6.18
CA GLU A 262 20.24 -33.92 6.95
C GLU A 262 19.67 -35.19 7.59
N GLY A 263 18.35 -35.39 7.59
CA GLY A 263 17.68 -36.49 8.29
C GLY A 263 17.79 -36.42 9.82
N LYS A 264 18.12 -35.23 10.37
CA LYS A 264 18.31 -35.03 11.80
C LYS A 264 17.00 -35.03 12.56
N TYR A 265 15.96 -34.45 11.99
CA TYR A 265 14.59 -34.41 12.53
C TYR A 265 13.59 -34.91 11.48
N THR A 266 12.48 -35.43 11.99
CA THR A 266 11.35 -35.85 11.14
C THR A 266 10.46 -34.66 10.76
N PRO A 267 9.67 -34.75 9.66
CA PRO A 267 8.69 -33.73 9.31
C PRO A 267 7.75 -33.36 10.47
N GLY A 268 7.25 -34.37 11.20
CA GLY A 268 6.37 -34.15 12.36
C GLY A 268 7.04 -33.42 13.54
N GLN A 269 8.36 -33.47 13.66
CA GLN A 269 9.09 -32.71 14.68
C GLN A 269 9.33 -31.26 14.27
N ILE A 270 9.53 -31.00 12.97
CA ILE A 270 9.78 -29.64 12.45
C ILE A 270 8.46 -28.89 12.25
N ASP A 271 7.42 -29.55 11.78
CA ASP A 271 6.11 -28.96 11.45
C ASP A 271 5.16 -28.91 12.67
N THR A 272 5.69 -28.74 13.86
CA THR A 272 4.93 -28.60 15.11
C THR A 272 5.66 -27.67 16.07
N ARG A 273 5.12 -27.52 17.28
CA ARG A 273 5.82 -26.80 18.35
C ARG A 273 7.13 -27.53 18.70
N TRP A 274 8.25 -26.82 18.60
CA TRP A 274 9.56 -27.37 18.82
C TRP A 274 9.81 -27.73 20.29
N THR A 275 10.50 -28.84 20.49
CA THR A 275 11.04 -29.20 21.80
C THR A 275 12.22 -28.30 22.14
N LYS A 276 12.59 -28.27 23.45
CA LYS A 276 13.77 -27.53 23.89
C LYS A 276 15.05 -27.95 23.16
N GLU A 277 15.19 -29.23 22.82
CA GLU A 277 16.33 -29.75 22.06
C GLU A 277 16.44 -29.10 20.68
N ILE A 278 15.30 -28.99 19.97
CA ILE A 278 15.24 -28.35 18.63
C ILE A 278 15.50 -26.85 18.73
N GLU A 279 14.97 -26.18 19.76
CA GLU A 279 15.21 -24.75 19.99
C GLU A 279 16.68 -24.48 20.34
N ASP A 280 17.34 -25.34 21.14
CA ASP A 280 18.75 -25.22 21.44
C ASP A 280 19.63 -25.48 20.22
N ASP A 281 19.25 -26.42 19.34
CA ASP A 281 19.91 -26.63 18.04
C ASP A 281 19.72 -25.43 17.10
N PHE A 282 18.54 -24.86 17.03
CA PHE A 282 18.28 -23.64 16.25
C PHE A 282 19.12 -22.46 16.74
N THR A 283 19.24 -22.30 18.05
CA THR A 283 20.09 -21.27 18.64
C THR A 283 21.55 -21.40 18.20
N LYS A 284 22.10 -22.63 18.25
CA LYS A 284 23.46 -22.92 17.77
C LYS A 284 23.58 -22.70 16.26
N TRP A 285 22.54 -23.06 15.49
CA TRP A 285 22.53 -22.85 14.06
C TRP A 285 22.55 -21.36 13.70
N LEU A 286 21.83 -20.51 14.45
CA LEU A 286 21.89 -19.05 14.26
C LEU A 286 23.29 -18.50 14.46
N ASP A 287 24.04 -19.00 15.48
CA ASP A 287 25.44 -18.61 15.73
C ASP A 287 26.38 -18.99 14.57
N GLN A 288 26.09 -20.11 13.90
CA GLN A 288 26.85 -20.62 12.76
C GLN A 288 26.46 -19.97 11.43
N ASN A 289 25.32 -19.26 11.37
CA ASN A 289 24.78 -18.67 10.15
C ASN A 289 24.48 -17.16 10.28
N PRO A 290 25.46 -16.33 10.73
CA PRO A 290 25.20 -14.91 11.00
C PRO A 290 24.83 -14.12 9.74
N THR A 291 25.23 -14.59 8.55
CA THR A 291 24.92 -13.94 7.27
C THR A 291 23.46 -14.10 6.83
N LYS A 292 22.72 -15.00 7.44
CA LYS A 292 21.28 -15.18 7.19
C LYS A 292 20.40 -14.19 7.97
N LEU A 293 20.97 -13.55 9.00
CA LEU A 293 20.23 -12.63 9.85
C LEU A 293 19.96 -11.32 9.10
N ARG A 294 18.70 -10.91 9.06
CA ARG A 294 18.25 -9.61 8.52
C ARG A 294 18.22 -8.51 9.57
N MET A 295 18.38 -8.87 10.82
CA MET A 295 18.45 -7.99 11.99
C MET A 295 19.59 -8.42 12.92
N SER A 296 19.88 -7.61 13.93
CA SER A 296 20.92 -7.99 14.90
C SER A 296 20.56 -9.28 15.66
N ARG A 297 21.59 -10.05 16.05
CA ARG A 297 21.37 -11.27 16.85
C ARG A 297 20.61 -10.96 18.16
N ALA A 298 20.92 -9.84 18.80
CA ALA A 298 20.22 -9.42 20.02
C ALA A 298 18.72 -9.18 19.78
N GLU A 299 18.36 -8.64 18.63
CA GLU A 299 16.97 -8.45 18.24
C GLU A 299 16.27 -9.78 17.96
N VAL A 300 16.91 -10.70 17.25
CA VAL A 300 16.42 -12.09 17.08
C VAL A 300 16.13 -12.72 18.42
N ASP A 301 17.10 -12.70 19.35
CA ASP A 301 16.95 -13.29 20.68
C ASP A 301 15.82 -12.65 21.49
N ARG A 302 15.65 -11.34 21.37
CA ARG A 302 14.53 -10.62 21.99
C ARG A 302 13.19 -11.08 21.45
N LEU A 303 13.06 -11.18 20.13
CA LEU A 303 11.82 -11.59 19.46
C LEU A 303 11.46 -13.05 19.77
N LEU A 304 12.45 -13.94 19.79
CA LEU A 304 12.23 -15.36 20.14
C LEU A 304 11.69 -15.54 21.56
N LYS A 305 12.11 -14.69 22.52
CA LYS A 305 11.62 -14.74 23.91
C LYS A 305 10.18 -14.26 24.08
N THR A 306 9.70 -13.40 23.19
CA THR A 306 8.37 -12.76 23.30
C THR A 306 7.27 -13.50 22.57
N ARG A 307 7.60 -14.55 21.79
CA ARG A 307 6.66 -15.29 20.96
C ARG A 307 6.50 -16.73 21.40
N THR A 308 5.25 -17.16 21.50
CA THR A 308 4.85 -18.57 21.62
C THR A 308 4.51 -19.08 20.23
N TRP A 309 5.39 -19.90 19.69
CA TRP A 309 5.18 -20.55 18.40
C TRP A 309 4.27 -21.77 18.55
#